data_18fac63e49a7555db4658eb738b0bd4d
#
_entry.id   18fac63e49a7555db4658eb738b0bd4d
#
_cell.length_a   1.000
_cell.length_b   1.000
_cell.length_c   1.000
_cell.angle_alpha   90.00
_cell.angle_beta   90.00
_cell.angle_gamma   90.00
#
_symmetry.space_group_name_H-M   'P 1'
#
loop_
_entity.id
_entity.type
_entity.pdbx_description
1 polymer ?
#
loop_
_entity_poly.entity_id
_entity_poly.type
_entity_poly.pdbx_seq_one_letter_code
_entity_poly.pdbx_strand_id
1 'polypeptide(L)'
;ALTSARVGLPEITLGLLPGGGGTQRLPRLIGPAKALDLIIAGRHVPAPEAHELGMIDAVLPADADLLAEAVKYAESKADVRPIPRIRDMSDKLAEGTPDLFEAKRKQIARRARNQEAPYANIEAVETACKTEIDEGLAWEGAKLRYLENTDESRALRYAFFAERTAQKLPDVPKGTPVKDIKTCLLYTSDAADDVHR
;
A
#
# COMPACT_ATOMS: atom_id res chain seq x y z
N ALA A 1 -3.49 -16.08 -6.39
CA ALA A 1 -2.16 -15.93 -5.75
C ALA A 1 -1.86 -17.14 -4.87
N LEU A 2 -0.57 -17.41 -4.58
CA LEU A 2 -0.19 -18.40 -3.55
C LEU A 2 -0.49 -17.84 -2.15
N THR A 3 -0.74 -18.71 -1.16
CA THR A 3 -0.96 -18.32 0.24
C THR A 3 0.19 -17.52 0.84
N SER A 4 1.43 -17.73 0.37
CA SER A 4 2.63 -17.00 0.78
C SER A 4 2.72 -15.59 0.20
N ALA A 5 1.91 -15.25 -0.82
CA ALA A 5 1.94 -13.95 -1.47
C ALA A 5 1.36 -12.84 -0.59
N ARG A 6 1.77 -11.62 -0.88
CA ARG A 6 1.23 -10.40 -0.27
C ARG A 6 0.98 -9.36 -1.37
N VAL A 7 -0.09 -8.60 -1.21
CA VAL A 7 -0.45 -7.49 -2.10
C VAL A 7 -0.61 -6.21 -1.27
N GLY A 8 -0.44 -5.05 -1.88
CA GLY A 8 -0.61 -3.79 -1.15
C GLY A 8 -0.29 -2.58 -2.00
N LEU A 9 -0.58 -1.41 -1.44
CA LEU A 9 -0.31 -0.10 -2.00
C LEU A 9 0.50 0.71 -0.97
N PRO A 10 1.83 0.51 -0.89
CA PRO A 10 2.67 1.09 0.17
C PRO A 10 3.20 2.49 -0.16
N GLU A 11 2.72 3.15 -1.21
CA GLU A 11 3.25 4.41 -1.75
C GLU A 11 3.25 5.54 -0.72
N ILE A 12 2.35 5.50 0.25
CA ILE A 12 2.29 6.48 1.35
C ILE A 12 3.57 6.52 2.19
N THR A 13 4.29 5.40 2.28
CA THR A 13 5.60 5.32 2.98
C THR A 13 6.68 6.14 2.30
N LEU A 14 6.46 6.53 1.05
CA LEU A 14 7.33 7.38 0.24
C LEU A 14 6.78 8.81 0.09
N GLY A 15 5.76 9.18 0.87
CA GLY A 15 5.09 10.47 0.72
C GLY A 15 4.33 10.62 -0.60
N LEU A 16 3.79 9.51 -1.14
CA LEU A 16 3.08 9.44 -2.41
C LEU A 16 1.68 8.85 -2.24
N LEU A 17 0.93 8.88 -3.33
CA LEU A 17 -0.29 8.10 -3.48
C LEU A 17 -0.09 6.99 -4.55
N PRO A 18 -0.90 5.94 -4.54
CA PRO A 18 -0.91 4.90 -5.57
C PRO A 18 -1.29 5.47 -6.93
N GLY A 19 -0.28 5.75 -7.78
CA GLY A 19 -0.45 6.48 -9.05
C GLY A 19 -0.75 5.60 -10.27
N GLY A 20 -0.87 4.29 -10.10
CA GLY A 20 -1.26 3.36 -11.15
C GLY A 20 -2.76 3.09 -11.21
N GLY A 21 -3.60 4.00 -10.73
CA GLY A 21 -5.05 3.82 -10.61
C GLY A 21 -5.47 3.10 -9.33
N GLY A 22 -4.57 2.95 -8.37
CA GLY A 22 -4.85 2.23 -7.13
C GLY A 22 -5.91 2.93 -6.29
N THR A 23 -5.84 4.25 -6.16
CA THR A 23 -6.84 5.03 -5.43
C THR A 23 -8.21 5.06 -6.10
N GLN A 24 -8.27 4.75 -7.39
CA GLN A 24 -9.51 4.73 -8.17
C GLN A 24 -10.13 3.33 -8.26
N ARG A 25 -9.29 2.28 -8.36
CA ARG A 25 -9.77 0.90 -8.53
C ARG A 25 -10.05 0.20 -7.21
N LEU A 26 -9.21 0.43 -6.19
CA LEU A 26 -9.37 -0.28 -4.92
C LEU A 26 -10.71 0.03 -4.24
N PRO A 27 -11.16 1.29 -4.11
CA PRO A 27 -12.48 1.58 -3.51
C PRO A 27 -13.65 1.00 -4.30
N ARG A 28 -13.54 0.88 -5.63
CA ARG A 28 -14.55 0.20 -6.45
C ARG A 28 -14.62 -1.29 -6.14
N LEU A 29 -13.50 -1.88 -5.80
CA LEU A 29 -13.38 -3.32 -5.57
C LEU A 29 -13.80 -3.72 -4.15
N ILE A 30 -13.37 -2.98 -3.13
CA ILE A 30 -13.53 -3.37 -1.71
C ILE A 30 -14.29 -2.36 -0.83
N GLY A 31 -14.74 -1.27 -1.43
CA GLY A 31 -15.39 -0.15 -0.73
C GLY A 31 -14.41 0.91 -0.21
N PRO A 32 -14.86 2.19 -0.11
CA PRO A 32 -14.01 3.33 0.25
C PRO A 32 -13.37 3.21 1.64
N ALA A 33 -14.12 2.74 2.64
CA ALA A 33 -13.63 2.64 4.01
C ALA A 33 -12.42 1.69 4.11
N LYS A 34 -12.56 0.47 3.58
CA LYS A 34 -11.48 -0.53 3.56
C LYS A 34 -10.31 -0.08 2.70
N ALA A 35 -10.58 0.54 1.56
CA ALA A 35 -9.55 1.10 0.69
C ALA A 35 -8.71 2.17 1.40
N LEU A 36 -9.36 3.10 2.12
CA LEU A 36 -8.69 4.10 2.94
C LEU A 36 -7.82 3.47 4.02
N ASP A 37 -8.34 2.46 4.73
CA ASP A 37 -7.57 1.78 5.78
C ASP A 37 -6.28 1.17 5.23
N LEU A 38 -6.35 0.51 4.08
CA LEU A 38 -5.19 -0.13 3.47
C LEU A 38 -4.19 0.87 2.89
N ILE A 39 -4.68 1.88 2.16
CA ILE A 39 -3.83 2.90 1.51
C ILE A 39 -3.12 3.76 2.56
N ILE A 40 -3.85 4.22 3.60
CA ILE A 40 -3.27 5.05 4.67
C ILE A 40 -2.31 4.26 5.57
N ALA A 41 -2.56 2.97 5.79
CA ALA A 41 -1.62 2.14 6.52
C ALA A 41 -0.38 1.79 5.69
N GLY A 42 -0.47 1.78 4.36
CA GLY A 42 0.62 1.36 3.47
C GLY A 42 1.09 -0.07 3.70
N ARG A 43 0.22 -0.90 4.28
CA ARG A 43 0.60 -2.27 4.66
C ARG A 43 0.41 -3.26 3.52
N HIS A 44 1.20 -4.30 3.55
CA HIS A 44 0.99 -5.46 2.70
C HIS A 44 -0.03 -6.41 3.33
N VAL A 45 -1.01 -6.82 2.53
CA VAL A 45 -2.11 -7.72 2.90
C VAL A 45 -1.73 -9.14 2.49
N PRO A 46 -1.76 -10.14 3.40
CA PRO A 46 -1.57 -11.54 3.02
C PRO A 46 -2.64 -12.00 2.03
N ALA A 47 -2.30 -12.94 1.14
CA ALA A 47 -3.22 -13.40 0.10
C ALA A 47 -4.56 -13.94 0.64
N PRO A 48 -4.64 -14.68 1.76
CA PRO A 48 -5.92 -15.09 2.32
C PRO A 48 -6.81 -13.89 2.70
N GLU A 49 -6.27 -12.89 3.40
CA GLU A 49 -6.98 -11.67 3.75
C GLU A 49 -7.39 -10.87 2.51
N ALA A 50 -6.50 -10.79 1.51
CA ALA A 50 -6.80 -10.10 0.27
C ALA A 50 -7.94 -10.75 -0.52
N HIS A 51 -8.07 -12.07 -0.44
CA HIS A 51 -9.19 -12.82 -1.00
C HIS A 51 -10.49 -12.55 -0.26
N GLU A 52 -10.48 -12.58 1.08
CA GLU A 52 -11.65 -12.26 1.91
C GLU A 52 -12.15 -10.83 1.68
N LEU A 53 -11.25 -9.89 1.42
CA LEU A 53 -11.57 -8.51 1.07
C LEU A 53 -12.09 -8.37 -0.37
N GLY A 54 -11.86 -9.36 -1.24
CA GLY A 54 -12.20 -9.31 -2.65
C GLY A 54 -11.17 -8.58 -3.52
N MET A 55 -9.92 -8.45 -3.05
CA MET A 55 -8.82 -7.85 -3.83
C MET A 55 -8.26 -8.81 -4.88
N ILE A 56 -8.34 -10.11 -4.63
CA ILE A 56 -7.92 -11.19 -5.53
C ILE A 56 -8.98 -12.28 -5.57
N ASP A 57 -9.04 -13.02 -6.68
CA ASP A 57 -10.11 -13.94 -6.97
C ASP A 57 -9.89 -15.36 -6.41
N ALA A 58 -8.64 -15.77 -6.20
CA ALA A 58 -8.32 -17.10 -5.71
C ALA A 58 -7.02 -17.15 -4.92
N VAL A 59 -6.97 -18.06 -3.95
CA VAL A 59 -5.77 -18.38 -3.16
C VAL A 59 -5.46 -19.86 -3.35
N LEU A 60 -4.19 -20.14 -3.63
CA LEU A 60 -3.66 -21.47 -3.88
C LEU A 60 -2.68 -21.88 -2.76
N PRO A 61 -2.51 -23.18 -2.47
CA PRO A 61 -1.47 -23.66 -1.58
C PRO A 61 -0.09 -23.11 -1.95
N ALA A 62 0.81 -22.96 -0.96
CA ALA A 62 2.13 -22.37 -1.18
C ALA A 62 3.01 -23.16 -2.15
N ASP A 63 2.78 -24.46 -2.27
CA ASP A 63 3.50 -25.41 -3.11
C ASP A 63 2.81 -25.70 -4.47
N ALA A 64 1.69 -25.02 -4.76
CA ALA A 64 0.99 -25.19 -6.02
C ALA A 64 1.80 -24.66 -7.21
N ASP A 65 1.68 -25.32 -8.36
CA ASP A 65 2.18 -24.80 -9.64
C ASP A 65 1.32 -23.62 -10.08
N LEU A 66 1.80 -22.41 -9.74
CA LEU A 66 1.07 -21.15 -10.01
C LEU A 66 0.76 -20.97 -11.49
N LEU A 67 1.66 -21.38 -12.41
CA LEU A 67 1.44 -21.22 -13.84
C LEU A 67 0.33 -22.14 -14.32
N ALA A 68 0.39 -23.43 -13.97
CA ALA A 68 -0.63 -24.39 -14.35
C ALA A 68 -2.02 -23.99 -13.83
N GLU A 69 -2.11 -23.56 -12.57
CA GLU A 69 -3.38 -23.11 -11.97
C GLU A 69 -3.88 -21.79 -12.59
N ALA A 70 -3.00 -20.86 -12.94
CA ALA A 70 -3.38 -19.64 -13.63
C ALA A 70 -3.94 -19.91 -15.04
N VAL A 71 -3.36 -20.87 -15.78
CA VAL A 71 -3.86 -21.31 -17.08
C VAL A 71 -5.27 -21.90 -16.94
N LYS A 72 -5.48 -22.83 -16.00
CA LYS A 72 -6.81 -23.41 -15.73
C LYS A 72 -7.85 -22.33 -15.37
N TYR A 73 -7.43 -21.35 -14.54
CA TYR A 73 -8.31 -20.24 -14.19
C TYR A 73 -8.68 -19.39 -15.44
N ALA A 74 -7.69 -19.06 -16.28
CA ALA A 74 -7.91 -18.33 -17.51
C ALA A 74 -8.85 -19.07 -18.47
N GLU A 75 -8.65 -20.39 -18.64
CA GLU A 75 -9.53 -21.27 -19.44
C GLU A 75 -10.97 -21.26 -18.89
N SER A 76 -11.15 -21.31 -17.57
CA SER A 76 -12.48 -21.24 -16.93
C SER A 76 -13.21 -19.91 -17.19
N LYS A 77 -12.49 -18.87 -17.59
CA LYS A 77 -13.02 -17.54 -17.90
C LYS A 77 -13.10 -17.23 -19.39
N ALA A 78 -12.62 -18.15 -20.24
CA ALA A 78 -12.52 -17.92 -21.69
C ALA A 78 -13.85 -17.52 -22.35
N ASP A 79 -14.97 -18.08 -21.89
CA ASP A 79 -16.32 -17.85 -22.45
C ASP A 79 -17.12 -16.78 -21.66
N VAL A 80 -16.56 -16.20 -20.60
CA VAL A 80 -17.25 -15.16 -19.81
C VAL A 80 -17.33 -13.87 -20.61
N ARG A 81 -18.56 -13.45 -20.95
CA ARG A 81 -18.82 -12.19 -21.66
C ARG A 81 -20.06 -11.48 -21.08
N PRO A 82 -20.02 -10.17 -20.87
CA PRO A 82 -18.84 -9.30 -20.96
C PRO A 82 -17.82 -9.66 -19.87
N ILE A 83 -16.53 -9.41 -20.14
CA ILE A 83 -15.49 -9.56 -19.13
C ILE A 83 -15.73 -8.51 -18.04
N PRO A 84 -15.81 -8.90 -16.74
CA PRO A 84 -15.95 -7.95 -15.64
C PRO A 84 -14.76 -6.99 -15.60
N ARG A 85 -15.03 -5.69 -15.56
CA ARG A 85 -13.99 -4.66 -15.48
C ARG A 85 -14.20 -3.84 -14.22
N ILE A 86 -13.16 -3.64 -13.43
CA ILE A 86 -13.22 -2.85 -12.19
C ILE A 86 -13.71 -1.42 -12.45
N ARG A 87 -13.39 -0.87 -13.62
CA ARG A 87 -13.85 0.48 -13.99
C ARG A 87 -15.38 0.63 -14.06
N ASP A 88 -16.08 -0.47 -14.30
CA ASP A 88 -17.55 -0.49 -14.42
C ASP A 88 -18.23 -0.78 -13.07
N MET A 89 -17.45 -1.06 -12.01
CA MET A 89 -17.96 -1.34 -10.67
C MET A 89 -18.12 -0.03 -9.90
N SER A 90 -19.35 0.36 -9.59
CA SER A 90 -19.66 1.59 -8.86
C SER A 90 -20.45 1.38 -7.57
N ASP A 91 -21.04 0.19 -7.38
CA ASP A 91 -22.00 -0.06 -6.31
C ASP A 91 -21.46 0.28 -4.92
N LYS A 92 -20.20 -0.06 -4.64
CA LYS A 92 -19.56 0.21 -3.34
C LYS A 92 -19.15 1.66 -3.14
N LEU A 93 -19.07 2.46 -4.21
CA LEU A 93 -18.68 3.88 -4.10
C LEU A 93 -19.71 4.72 -3.34
N ALA A 94 -20.97 4.30 -3.33
CA ALA A 94 -22.03 4.96 -2.56
C ALA A 94 -21.78 4.93 -1.04
N GLU A 95 -20.91 4.04 -0.55
CA GLU A 95 -20.47 4.00 0.85
C GLU A 95 -19.53 5.18 1.22
N GLY A 96 -19.00 5.90 0.22
CA GLY A 96 -18.10 7.04 0.37
C GLY A 96 -18.83 8.31 0.76
N THR A 97 -19.31 8.39 2.00
CA THR A 97 -20.01 9.57 2.51
C THR A 97 -19.04 10.67 2.97
N PRO A 98 -19.46 11.95 2.99
CA PRO A 98 -18.65 13.04 3.55
C PRO A 98 -18.18 12.76 4.98
N ASP A 99 -19.02 12.17 5.81
CA ASP A 99 -18.71 11.83 7.21
C ASP A 99 -17.58 10.81 7.31
N LEU A 100 -17.52 9.82 6.41
CA LEU A 100 -16.42 8.85 6.34
C LEU A 100 -15.08 9.55 6.13
N PHE A 101 -15.01 10.46 5.15
CA PHE A 101 -13.77 11.16 4.82
C PHE A 101 -13.36 12.14 5.91
N GLU A 102 -14.31 12.84 6.51
CA GLU A 102 -14.05 13.73 7.64
C GLU A 102 -13.54 12.95 8.87
N ALA A 103 -14.19 11.84 9.22
CA ALA A 103 -13.76 10.97 10.29
C ALA A 103 -12.32 10.45 10.04
N LYS A 104 -12.01 10.06 8.80
CA LYS A 104 -10.66 9.60 8.44
C LYS A 104 -9.63 10.72 8.58
N ARG A 105 -9.91 11.94 8.13
CA ARG A 105 -9.02 13.10 8.32
C ARG A 105 -8.77 13.37 9.80
N LYS A 106 -9.80 13.34 10.64
CA LYS A 106 -9.67 13.50 12.10
C LYS A 106 -8.82 12.39 12.72
N GLN A 107 -9.05 11.14 12.30
CA GLN A 107 -8.31 9.97 12.80
C GLN A 107 -6.80 10.08 12.56
N ILE A 108 -6.39 10.56 11.38
CA ILE A 108 -4.97 10.64 11.03
C ILE A 108 -4.29 11.93 11.49
N ALA A 109 -5.04 12.97 11.90
CA ALA A 109 -4.54 14.34 12.11
C ALA A 109 -3.31 14.41 13.01
N ARG A 110 -3.26 13.64 14.11
CA ARG A 110 -2.12 13.62 15.03
C ARG A 110 -0.90 12.97 14.41
N ARG A 111 -1.10 11.84 13.69
CA ARG A 111 -0.01 11.03 13.10
C ARG A 111 0.54 11.64 11.83
N ALA A 112 -0.33 12.23 11.03
CA ALA A 112 0.00 12.83 9.73
C ALA A 112 0.32 14.34 9.84
N ARG A 113 0.73 14.81 11.03
CA ARG A 113 1.06 16.22 11.22
C ARG A 113 2.21 16.64 10.30
N ASN A 114 1.99 17.72 9.55
CA ASN A 114 2.93 18.25 8.56
C ASN A 114 3.24 17.30 7.38
N GLN A 115 2.37 16.32 7.12
CA GLN A 115 2.46 15.45 5.95
C GLN A 115 1.32 15.77 4.98
N GLU A 116 1.61 15.78 3.68
CA GLU A 116 0.61 16.03 2.63
C GLU A 116 0.04 14.73 2.06
N ALA A 117 0.88 13.71 1.89
CA ALA A 117 0.50 12.47 1.22
C ALA A 117 -0.70 11.75 1.88
N PRO A 118 -0.82 11.66 3.22
CA PRO A 118 -1.99 11.02 3.84
C PRO A 118 -3.31 11.70 3.48
N TYR A 119 -3.33 13.03 3.45
CA TYR A 119 -4.53 13.79 3.08
C TYR A 119 -4.84 13.69 1.58
N ALA A 120 -3.80 13.72 0.73
CA ALA A 120 -3.94 13.51 -0.70
C ALA A 120 -4.53 12.12 -1.03
N ASN A 121 -4.14 11.09 -0.27
CA ASN A 121 -4.71 9.74 -0.42
C ASN A 121 -6.21 9.70 -0.05
N ILE A 122 -6.62 10.41 1.00
CA ILE A 122 -8.05 10.54 1.35
C ILE A 122 -8.80 11.25 0.22
N GLU A 123 -8.27 12.38 -0.26
CA GLU A 123 -8.84 13.16 -1.35
C GLU A 123 -8.98 12.34 -2.65
N ALA A 124 -7.98 11.49 -2.96
CA ALA A 124 -8.01 10.61 -4.12
C ALA A 124 -9.14 9.57 -4.07
N VAL A 125 -9.36 8.95 -2.90
CA VAL A 125 -10.47 8.00 -2.71
C VAL A 125 -11.81 8.74 -2.70
N GLU A 126 -11.88 9.93 -2.12
CA GLU A 126 -13.06 10.79 -2.16
C GLU A 126 -13.41 11.18 -3.59
N THR A 127 -12.41 11.54 -4.42
CA THR A 127 -12.57 11.80 -5.85
C THR A 127 -13.13 10.59 -6.59
N ALA A 128 -12.63 9.38 -6.29
CA ALA A 128 -13.15 8.15 -6.88
C ALA A 128 -14.64 7.92 -6.62
N CYS A 129 -15.17 8.43 -5.51
CA CYS A 129 -16.58 8.34 -5.15
C CYS A 129 -17.46 9.43 -5.81
N LYS A 130 -16.85 10.49 -6.35
CA LYS A 130 -17.56 11.66 -6.86
C LYS A 130 -17.49 11.83 -8.37
N THR A 131 -16.53 11.16 -9.02
CA THR A 131 -16.24 11.36 -10.44
C THR A 131 -16.22 10.06 -11.22
N GLU A 132 -16.34 10.17 -12.53
CA GLU A 132 -16.08 9.06 -13.44
C GLU A 132 -14.60 8.62 -13.35
N ILE A 133 -14.34 7.35 -13.63
CA ILE A 133 -13.01 6.77 -13.40
C ILE A 133 -11.90 7.47 -14.20
N ASP A 134 -12.17 7.89 -15.43
CA ASP A 134 -11.15 8.53 -16.27
C ASP A 134 -10.78 9.93 -15.75
N GLU A 135 -11.75 10.67 -15.22
CA GLU A 135 -11.52 11.91 -14.51
C GLU A 135 -10.74 11.69 -13.21
N GLY A 136 -11.13 10.70 -12.42
CA GLY A 136 -10.42 10.32 -11.20
C GLY A 136 -8.98 9.90 -11.46
N LEU A 137 -8.71 9.14 -12.54
CA LEU A 137 -7.36 8.75 -12.95
C LEU A 137 -6.53 9.96 -13.40
N ALA A 138 -7.13 10.92 -14.10
CA ALA A 138 -6.44 12.15 -14.49
C ALA A 138 -6.06 12.98 -13.27
N TRP A 139 -6.96 13.10 -12.29
CA TRP A 139 -6.73 13.76 -11.01
C TRP A 139 -5.61 13.06 -10.21
N GLU A 140 -5.70 11.72 -10.08
CA GLU A 140 -4.68 10.89 -9.40
C GLU A 140 -3.29 11.14 -9.99
N GLY A 141 -3.16 11.08 -11.32
CA GLY A 141 -1.90 11.32 -12.01
C GLY A 141 -1.35 12.73 -11.82
N ALA A 142 -2.21 13.76 -11.80
CA ALA A 142 -1.79 15.13 -11.53
C ALA A 142 -1.31 15.30 -10.08
N LYS A 143 -2.04 14.73 -9.12
CA LYS A 143 -1.69 14.79 -7.70
C LYS A 143 -0.42 13.99 -7.39
N LEU A 144 -0.21 12.84 -8.05
CA LEU A 144 1.04 12.08 -7.93
C LEU A 144 2.25 12.93 -8.36
N ARG A 145 2.18 13.55 -9.54
CA ARG A 145 3.27 14.42 -10.04
C ARG A 145 3.56 15.60 -9.10
N TYR A 146 2.53 16.13 -8.46
CA TYR A 146 2.71 17.15 -7.43
C TYR A 146 3.46 16.58 -6.21
N LEU A 147 3.00 15.46 -5.65
CA LEU A 147 3.61 14.84 -4.47
C LEU A 147 5.05 14.42 -4.71
N GLU A 148 5.39 13.91 -5.90
CA GLU A 148 6.76 13.53 -6.26
C GLU A 148 7.78 14.68 -6.12
N ASN A 149 7.30 15.92 -6.20
CA ASN A 149 8.10 17.13 -6.13
C ASN A 149 8.07 17.79 -4.74
N THR A 150 7.35 17.25 -3.76
CA THR A 150 7.34 17.75 -2.38
C THR A 150 8.64 17.38 -1.66
N ASP A 151 9.02 18.21 -0.68
CA ASP A 151 10.17 17.90 0.19
C ASP A 151 9.90 16.67 1.05
N GLU A 152 8.65 16.44 1.47
CA GLU A 152 8.22 15.22 2.16
C GLU A 152 8.60 13.97 1.35
N SER A 153 8.14 13.89 0.11
CA SER A 153 8.42 12.71 -0.73
C SER A 153 9.90 12.56 -1.05
N ARG A 154 10.61 13.66 -1.30
CA ARG A 154 12.07 13.62 -1.51
C ARG A 154 12.80 13.05 -0.31
N ALA A 155 12.48 13.53 0.89
CA ALA A 155 13.09 13.08 2.15
C ALA A 155 12.78 11.60 2.43
N LEU A 156 11.52 11.18 2.30
CA LEU A 156 11.12 9.78 2.54
C LEU A 156 11.76 8.81 1.53
N ARG A 157 11.83 9.17 0.25
CA ARG A 157 12.54 8.38 -0.75
C ARG A 157 14.03 8.30 -0.49
N TYR A 158 14.64 9.40 -0.07
CA TYR A 158 16.05 9.40 0.31
C TYR A 158 16.30 8.47 1.50
N ALA A 159 15.51 8.57 2.56
CA ALA A 159 15.62 7.70 3.73
C ALA A 159 15.46 6.22 3.35
N PHE A 160 14.46 5.88 2.54
CA PHE A 160 14.21 4.53 2.05
C PHE A 160 15.41 3.91 1.31
N PHE A 161 16.07 4.67 0.45
CA PHE A 161 17.27 4.18 -0.25
C PHE A 161 18.50 4.18 0.64
N ALA A 162 18.63 5.16 1.54
CA ALA A 162 19.74 5.23 2.50
C ALA A 162 19.73 4.02 3.44
N GLU A 163 18.58 3.65 3.99
CA GLU A 163 18.42 2.45 4.83
C GLU A 163 18.82 1.17 4.09
N ARG A 164 18.36 1.02 2.85
CA ARG A 164 18.74 -0.14 2.01
C ARG A 164 20.23 -0.17 1.67
N THR A 165 20.84 0.99 1.51
CA THR A 165 22.28 1.09 1.24
C THR A 165 23.08 0.78 2.49
N ALA A 166 22.64 1.28 3.66
CA ALA A 166 23.28 1.01 4.95
C ALA A 166 23.30 -0.49 5.32
N GLN A 167 22.30 -1.25 4.85
CA GLN A 167 22.25 -2.70 5.03
C GLN A 167 23.27 -3.48 4.16
N LYS A 168 23.85 -2.83 3.16
CA LYS A 168 24.88 -3.43 2.29
C LYS A 168 26.26 -3.12 2.86
N LEU A 169 26.90 -4.12 3.41
CA LEU A 169 28.29 -4.03 3.86
C LEU A 169 29.21 -4.38 2.69
N PRO A 170 29.90 -3.43 2.06
CA PRO A 170 30.65 -3.68 0.82
C PRO A 170 31.77 -4.70 1.00
N ASP A 171 32.36 -4.77 2.18
CA ASP A 171 33.51 -5.63 2.50
C ASP A 171 33.11 -6.97 3.11
N VAL A 172 31.79 -7.29 3.19
CA VAL A 172 31.30 -8.54 3.74
C VAL A 172 30.68 -9.40 2.64
N PRO A 173 31.24 -10.57 2.31
CA PRO A 173 30.68 -11.48 1.31
C PRO A 173 29.23 -11.85 1.61
N LYS A 174 28.41 -11.97 0.57
CA LYS A 174 27.06 -12.50 0.71
C LYS A 174 27.12 -13.93 1.29
N GLY A 175 26.35 -14.16 2.35
CA GLY A 175 26.33 -15.48 3.03
C GLY A 175 27.32 -15.61 4.17
N THR A 176 28.04 -14.54 4.55
CA THR A 176 28.84 -14.55 5.78
C THR A 176 27.96 -14.92 6.99
N PRO A 177 28.31 -15.97 7.76
CA PRO A 177 27.53 -16.38 8.93
C PRO A 177 27.39 -15.24 9.94
N VAL A 178 26.17 -14.92 10.32
CA VAL A 178 25.91 -13.94 11.38
C VAL A 178 26.21 -14.58 12.74
N LYS A 179 27.02 -13.92 13.58
CA LYS A 179 27.22 -14.36 14.95
C LYS A 179 25.97 -14.10 15.78
N ASP A 180 25.58 -15.11 16.57
CA ASP A 180 24.50 -14.95 17.56
C ASP A 180 25.00 -14.06 18.72
N ILE A 181 24.59 -12.80 18.72
CA ILE A 181 24.96 -11.81 19.74
C ILE A 181 23.94 -11.88 20.86
N LYS A 182 24.29 -12.51 21.98
CA LYS A 182 23.40 -12.67 23.14
C LYS A 182 23.45 -11.49 24.12
N THR A 183 24.51 -10.72 24.09
CA THR A 183 24.68 -9.57 24.99
C THR A 183 25.38 -8.44 24.24
N CYS A 184 24.82 -7.24 24.31
CA CYS A 184 25.38 -6.04 23.73
C CYS A 184 25.59 -4.98 24.83
N LEU A 185 26.76 -4.38 24.86
CA LEU A 185 27.04 -3.22 25.71
C LEU A 185 27.16 -2.00 24.81
N LEU A 186 26.18 -1.09 24.93
CA LEU A 186 26.16 0.15 24.15
C LEU A 186 26.80 1.29 24.96
N TYR A 187 27.95 1.76 24.49
CA TYR A 187 28.58 2.97 25.01
C TYR A 187 28.16 4.16 24.13
N THR A 188 27.12 4.86 24.54
CA THR A 188 26.90 6.23 24.10
C THR A 188 26.72 7.07 25.36
N SER A 189 27.36 8.23 25.43
CA SER A 189 27.44 9.07 26.64
C SER A 189 26.08 9.41 27.26
N ASP A 190 25.02 9.43 26.46
CA ASP A 190 23.69 9.82 26.92
C ASP A 190 22.68 8.66 27.03
N ALA A 191 22.90 7.53 26.33
CA ALA A 191 21.97 6.38 26.36
C ALA A 191 22.26 5.42 27.54
N ALA A 192 23.46 5.46 28.14
CA ALA A 192 23.79 4.66 29.31
C ALA A 192 23.12 5.19 30.59
N ASP A 193 22.81 6.48 30.64
CA ASP A 193 22.16 7.12 31.80
C ASP A 193 20.62 6.89 31.82
N ASP A 194 20.02 6.57 30.67
CA ASP A 194 18.57 6.34 30.57
C ASP A 194 18.12 4.91 30.94
N VAL A 195 19.04 3.96 31.05
CA VAL A 195 18.73 2.55 31.41
C VAL A 195 18.58 2.37 32.93
N HIS A 196 18.88 3.38 33.74
CA HIS A 196 18.82 3.36 35.21
C HIS A 196 17.78 4.32 35.83
N ARG A 197 16.81 4.79 35.04
CA ARG A 197 15.68 5.60 35.55
C ARG A 197 14.33 4.92 35.40
#